data_36a6acdc565b938a1083ac4d668bde21
#
_entry.id   36a6acdc565b938a1083ac4d668bde21
#
_cell.length_a   1.000
_cell.length_b   1.000
_cell.length_c   1.000
_cell.angle_alpha   90.00
_cell.angle_beta   90.00
_cell.angle_gamma   90.00
#
_symmetry.space_group_name_H-M   'P 1'
#
loop_
_entity.id
_entity.type
_entity.pdbx_description
1 polymer ?
#
loop_
_entity_poly.entity_id
_entity_poly.type
_entity_poly.pdbx_seq_one_letter_code
_entity_poly.pdbx_strand_id
1 'polypeptide(L)'
;MKTLVAYYSRSNITKKLAEDIAGKTNADIEEIIPKVNYKGKIGFARGGKDAMSEKIIDLESLNFNPADYDVVYIGAPIWAGKAANPVISYMKQNEGKFNNVKFFMTAGSDDCARGLKQMEEYSIKPLKTLALTTKEVKKNEYSLDS
;
A
#
# COMPACT_ATOMS: atom_id res chain seq x y z
N MET A 1 12.27 11.42 14.12
CA MET A 1 10.87 11.21 13.67
C MET A 1 10.62 9.72 13.50
N LYS A 2 9.59 9.19 14.13
CA LYS A 2 9.24 7.77 13.99
C LYS A 2 8.44 7.55 12.71
N THR A 3 8.90 6.63 11.89
CA THR A 3 8.31 6.33 10.58
C THR A 3 7.98 4.84 10.47
N LEU A 4 6.81 4.54 9.94
CA LEU A 4 6.36 3.19 9.64
C LEU A 4 6.10 3.08 8.14
N VAL A 5 6.48 1.94 7.55
CA VAL A 5 6.10 1.60 6.17
C VAL A 5 5.16 0.40 6.25
N ALA A 6 3.91 0.59 5.92
CA ALA A 6 2.91 -0.47 5.86
C ALA A 6 2.54 -0.72 4.40
N TYR A 7 2.61 -1.97 3.97
CA TYR A 7 2.38 -2.29 2.55
C TYR A 7 1.80 -3.68 2.37
N TYR A 8 1.14 -3.88 1.23
CA TYR A 8 0.78 -5.19 0.72
C TYR A 8 1.46 -5.39 -0.63
N SER A 9 1.98 -6.59 -0.89
CA SER A 9 2.59 -6.92 -2.16
C SER A 9 2.21 -8.33 -2.59
N ARG A 10 1.66 -8.47 -3.80
CA ARG A 10 1.31 -9.77 -4.35
C ARG A 10 2.50 -10.41 -5.10
N SER A 11 3.26 -9.63 -5.84
CA SER A 11 4.32 -10.10 -6.73
C SER A 11 5.69 -9.53 -6.39
N ASN A 12 5.89 -9.06 -5.17
CA ASN A 12 7.13 -8.49 -4.65
C ASN A 12 7.54 -7.14 -5.25
N ILE A 13 6.73 -6.54 -6.12
CA ILE A 13 7.04 -5.22 -6.69
C ILE A 13 6.84 -4.12 -5.65
N THR A 14 5.66 -4.08 -5.03
CA THR A 14 5.40 -3.12 -3.95
C THR A 14 6.33 -3.36 -2.77
N LYS A 15 6.65 -4.62 -2.49
CA LYS A 15 7.60 -4.99 -1.43
C LYS A 15 8.98 -4.37 -1.67
N LYS A 16 9.49 -4.46 -2.89
CA LYS A 16 10.79 -3.88 -3.24
C LYS A 16 10.81 -2.38 -2.96
N LEU A 17 9.78 -1.68 -3.40
CA LEU A 17 9.67 -0.24 -3.18
C LEU A 17 9.53 0.09 -1.69
N ALA A 18 8.74 -0.70 -0.96
CA ALA A 18 8.58 -0.53 0.49
C ALA A 18 9.91 -0.68 1.23
N GLU A 19 10.69 -1.69 0.86
CA GLU A 19 12.00 -1.93 1.48
C GLU A 19 12.99 -0.80 1.17
N ASP A 20 12.96 -0.27 -0.05
CA ASP A 20 13.81 0.87 -0.42
C ASP A 20 13.45 2.13 0.39
N ILE A 21 12.15 2.40 0.54
CA ILE A 21 11.68 3.53 1.34
C ILE A 21 12.08 3.35 2.81
N ALA A 22 11.89 2.16 3.35
CA ALA A 22 12.23 1.88 4.74
C ALA A 22 13.73 2.01 5.00
N GLY A 23 14.57 1.55 4.07
CA GLY A 23 16.02 1.71 4.17
C GLY A 23 16.44 3.16 4.18
N LYS A 24 15.82 3.99 3.36
CA LYS A 24 16.14 5.42 3.27
C LYS A 24 15.65 6.21 4.47
N THR A 25 14.52 5.84 5.04
CA THR A 25 13.89 6.57 6.15
C THR A 25 14.19 5.96 7.52
N ASN A 26 14.87 4.83 7.56
CA ASN A 26 15.11 4.06 8.78
C ASN A 26 13.79 3.72 9.50
N ALA A 27 12.80 3.29 8.73
CA ALA A 27 11.45 3.02 9.21
C ALA A 27 11.29 1.58 9.70
N ASP A 28 10.31 1.37 10.57
CA ASP A 28 9.79 0.03 10.82
C ASP A 28 8.93 -0.41 9.65
N ILE A 29 8.83 -1.70 9.41
CA ILE A 29 8.07 -2.26 8.28
C ILE A 29 6.96 -3.16 8.79
N GLU A 30 5.75 -2.91 8.30
CA GLU A 30 4.58 -3.76 8.52
C GLU A 30 4.14 -4.34 7.18
N GLU A 31 4.30 -5.65 6.99
CA GLU A 31 3.73 -6.33 5.84
C GLU A 31 2.27 -6.67 6.14
N ILE A 32 1.37 -6.17 5.31
CA ILE A 32 -0.06 -6.44 5.45
C ILE A 32 -0.33 -7.81 4.82
N ILE A 33 -0.81 -8.76 5.61
CA ILE A 33 -1.04 -10.13 5.16
C ILE A 33 -2.54 -10.43 5.22
N PRO A 34 -3.21 -10.56 4.06
CA PRO A 34 -4.62 -10.92 4.03
C PRO A 34 -4.80 -12.40 4.36
N LYS A 35 -5.91 -12.73 5.01
CA LYS A 35 -6.28 -14.13 5.25
C LYS A 35 -6.80 -14.80 3.98
N VAL A 36 -7.20 -14.01 2.98
CA VAL A 36 -7.59 -14.50 1.66
C VAL A 36 -6.34 -14.71 0.80
N ASN A 37 -6.28 -15.83 0.09
CA ASN A 37 -5.15 -16.12 -0.79
C ASN A 37 -5.37 -15.50 -2.17
N TYR A 38 -4.54 -14.52 -2.54
CA TYR A 38 -4.58 -13.85 -3.85
C TYR A 38 -3.48 -14.32 -4.80
N LYS A 39 -2.81 -15.41 -4.50
CA LYS A 39 -1.75 -15.95 -5.34
C LYS A 39 -2.32 -16.78 -6.50
N GLY A 40 -1.53 -16.92 -7.58
CA GLY A 40 -1.90 -17.69 -8.76
C GLY A 40 -2.96 -16.99 -9.62
N LYS A 41 -3.42 -17.69 -10.66
CA LYS A 41 -4.38 -17.13 -11.63
C LYS A 41 -5.75 -16.89 -11.02
N ILE A 42 -6.22 -17.82 -10.20
CA ILE A 42 -7.51 -17.67 -9.51
C ILE A 42 -7.42 -16.53 -8.50
N GLY A 43 -6.31 -16.44 -7.77
CA GLY A 43 -6.08 -15.35 -6.83
C GLY A 43 -6.00 -13.99 -7.53
N PHE A 44 -5.42 -13.94 -8.72
CA PHE A 44 -5.37 -12.71 -9.52
C PHE A 44 -6.77 -12.23 -9.90
N ALA A 45 -7.62 -13.14 -10.39
CA ALA A 45 -8.99 -12.80 -10.75
C ALA A 45 -9.82 -12.37 -9.53
N ARG A 46 -9.65 -13.07 -8.40
CA ARG A 46 -10.30 -12.71 -7.14
C ARG A 46 -9.87 -11.34 -6.65
N GLY A 47 -8.57 -11.05 -6.75
CA GLY A 47 -8.03 -9.75 -6.36
C GLY A 47 -8.65 -8.60 -7.14
N GLY A 48 -8.75 -8.74 -8.46
CA GLY A 48 -9.39 -7.73 -9.30
C GLY A 48 -10.85 -7.51 -8.93
N LYS A 49 -11.59 -8.60 -8.74
CA LYS A 49 -13.00 -8.54 -8.35
C LYS A 49 -13.18 -7.88 -6.97
N ASP A 50 -12.39 -8.30 -5.99
CA ASP A 50 -12.48 -7.77 -4.63
C ASP A 50 -12.09 -6.29 -4.58
N ALA A 51 -11.07 -5.89 -5.34
CA ALA A 51 -10.67 -4.48 -5.42
C ALA A 51 -11.75 -3.62 -6.06
N MET A 52 -12.36 -4.10 -7.15
CA MET A 52 -13.45 -3.36 -7.83
C MET A 52 -14.66 -3.15 -6.91
N SER A 53 -14.99 -4.14 -6.09
CA SER A 53 -16.13 -4.06 -5.16
C SER A 53 -15.72 -3.42 -3.82
N GLU A 54 -14.49 -3.03 -3.64
CA GLU A 54 -13.94 -2.45 -2.41
C GLU A 54 -14.21 -3.33 -1.19
N LYS A 55 -14.07 -4.64 -1.38
CA LYS A 55 -14.34 -5.61 -0.33
C LYS A 55 -13.36 -5.46 0.83
N ILE A 56 -13.90 -5.33 2.04
CA ILE A 56 -13.09 -5.33 3.26
C ILE A 56 -12.89 -6.77 3.69
N ILE A 57 -11.63 -7.14 3.93
CA ILE A 57 -11.26 -8.52 4.25
C ILE A 57 -10.52 -8.58 5.59
N ASP A 58 -10.47 -9.77 6.16
CA ASP A 58 -9.71 -10.00 7.38
C ASP A 58 -8.22 -10.07 7.08
N LEU A 59 -7.42 -9.50 7.99
CA LEU A 59 -5.97 -9.50 7.92
C LEU A 59 -5.39 -10.32 9.06
N GLU A 60 -4.18 -10.86 8.83
CA GLU A 60 -3.40 -11.44 9.91
C GLU A 60 -3.05 -10.35 10.93
N SER A 61 -2.69 -10.75 12.15
CA SER A 61 -2.38 -9.82 13.23
C SER A 61 -1.28 -8.83 12.82
N LEU A 62 -1.49 -7.56 13.17
CA LEU A 62 -0.54 -6.49 12.90
C LEU A 62 0.42 -6.34 14.06
N ASN A 63 1.67 -5.97 13.77
CA ASN A 63 2.73 -5.85 14.77
C ASN A 63 2.93 -4.43 15.29
N PHE A 64 2.45 -3.43 14.55
CA PHE A 64 2.71 -2.02 14.84
C PHE A 64 1.41 -1.23 14.87
N ASN A 65 1.32 -0.29 15.82
CA ASN A 65 0.19 0.63 15.91
C ASN A 65 0.55 1.92 15.18
N PRO A 66 -0.18 2.29 14.11
CA PRO A 66 0.11 3.54 13.37
C PRO A 66 0.14 4.79 14.23
N ALA A 67 -0.62 4.81 15.32
CA ALA A 67 -0.69 5.97 16.22
C ALA A 67 0.65 6.27 16.90
N ASP A 68 1.56 5.29 16.97
CA ASP A 68 2.88 5.47 17.58
C ASP A 68 3.89 6.15 16.65
N TYR A 69 3.49 6.48 15.42
CA TYR A 69 4.39 6.98 14.38
C TYR A 69 4.01 8.39 13.96
N ASP A 70 5.02 9.20 13.67
CA ASP A 70 4.82 10.55 13.15
C ASP A 70 4.33 10.53 11.71
N VAL A 71 4.85 9.59 10.91
CA VAL A 71 4.46 9.39 9.50
C VAL A 71 4.33 7.90 9.22
N VAL A 72 3.27 7.52 8.51
CA VAL A 72 3.08 6.16 8.00
C VAL A 72 3.06 6.22 6.48
N TYR A 73 4.01 5.54 5.84
CA TYR A 73 3.96 5.28 4.40
C TYR A 73 3.04 4.10 4.18
N ILE A 74 2.06 4.25 3.30
CA ILE A 74 1.13 3.17 2.99
C ILE A 74 1.27 2.82 1.51
N GLY A 75 1.61 1.57 1.23
CA GLY A 75 1.91 1.12 -0.12
C GLY A 75 0.96 0.05 -0.63
N ALA A 76 0.50 0.22 -1.87
CA ALA A 76 -0.47 -0.68 -2.48
C ALA A 76 -0.18 -0.91 -3.95
N PRO A 77 -0.34 -2.15 -4.44
CA PRO A 77 -0.47 -2.35 -5.88
C PRO A 77 -1.87 -1.90 -6.32
N ILE A 78 -1.97 -1.48 -7.58
CA ILE A 78 -3.25 -1.08 -8.17
C ILE A 78 -3.85 -2.30 -8.89
N TRP A 79 -5.05 -2.66 -8.48
CA TRP A 79 -5.82 -3.78 -9.05
C TRP A 79 -7.09 -3.23 -9.67
N ALA A 80 -7.28 -3.48 -10.97
CA ALA A 80 -8.46 -2.99 -11.71
C ALA A 80 -8.71 -1.50 -11.50
N GLY A 81 -7.65 -0.70 -11.44
CA GLY A 81 -7.71 0.76 -11.29
C GLY A 81 -7.88 1.25 -9.86
N LYS A 82 -8.01 0.35 -8.88
CA LYS A 82 -8.17 0.70 -7.47
C LYS A 82 -7.02 0.15 -6.63
N ALA A 83 -6.83 0.69 -5.44
CA ALA A 83 -5.84 0.14 -4.53
C ALA A 83 -6.26 -1.26 -4.08
N ALA A 84 -5.30 -2.16 -3.95
CA ALA A 84 -5.56 -3.53 -3.52
C ALA A 84 -6.30 -3.53 -2.18
N ASN A 85 -7.36 -4.30 -2.10
CA ASN A 85 -8.25 -4.29 -0.94
C ASN A 85 -7.62 -4.70 0.39
N PRO A 86 -6.51 -5.49 0.45
CA PRO A 86 -5.82 -5.66 1.72
C PRO A 86 -5.35 -4.35 2.35
N VAL A 87 -4.90 -3.39 1.52
CA VAL A 87 -4.44 -2.08 2.01
C VAL A 87 -5.63 -1.24 2.49
N ILE A 88 -6.73 -1.25 1.74
CA ILE A 88 -7.95 -0.54 2.14
C ILE A 88 -8.48 -1.11 3.45
N SER A 89 -8.44 -2.43 3.60
CA SER A 89 -8.84 -3.11 4.84
C SER A 89 -7.96 -2.69 6.02
N TYR A 90 -6.65 -2.55 5.79
CA TYR A 90 -5.71 -2.05 6.79
C TYR A 90 -6.04 -0.62 7.22
N MET A 91 -6.33 0.25 6.25
CA MET A 91 -6.67 1.64 6.53
C MET A 91 -7.97 1.75 7.32
N LYS A 92 -8.98 0.97 6.94
CA LYS A 92 -10.26 0.97 7.67
C LYS A 92 -10.10 0.46 9.09
N GLN A 93 -9.33 -0.60 9.29
CA GLN A 93 -9.07 -1.17 10.61
C GLN A 93 -8.35 -0.19 11.54
N ASN A 94 -7.53 0.69 10.97
CA ASN A 94 -6.74 1.67 11.70
C ASN A 94 -7.28 3.09 11.55
N GLU A 95 -8.55 3.23 11.20
CA GLU A 95 -9.18 4.54 11.01
C GLU A 95 -9.00 5.41 12.26
N GLY A 96 -8.60 6.67 12.03
CA GLY A 96 -8.38 7.62 13.12
C GLY A 96 -7.04 7.50 13.82
N LYS A 97 -6.21 6.53 13.45
CA LYS A 97 -4.91 6.32 14.12
C LYS A 97 -3.72 6.95 13.40
N PHE A 98 -3.93 7.47 12.18
CA PHE A 98 -2.83 8.03 11.38
C PHE A 98 -2.61 9.49 11.74
N ASN A 99 -1.38 9.84 12.13
CA ASN A 99 -1.00 11.24 12.39
C ASN A 99 -0.71 11.96 11.07
N ASN A 100 0.14 11.36 10.22
CA ASN A 100 0.42 11.82 8.86
C ASN A 100 0.64 10.60 8.00
N VAL A 101 0.27 10.68 6.71
CA VAL A 101 0.46 9.58 5.77
C VAL A 101 1.17 10.07 4.51
N LYS A 102 1.89 9.15 3.88
CA LYS A 102 2.42 9.29 2.53
C LYS A 102 2.06 8.00 1.80
N PHE A 103 1.61 8.10 0.55
CA PHE A 103 1.18 6.93 -0.21
C PHE A 103 2.19 6.59 -1.30
N PHE A 104 2.39 5.30 -1.53
CA PHE A 104 3.11 4.84 -2.70
C PHE A 104 2.32 3.71 -3.37
N MET A 105 2.28 3.73 -4.69
CA MET A 105 1.48 2.81 -5.47
C MET A 105 2.30 2.25 -6.61
N THR A 106 2.05 0.99 -6.94
CA THR A 106 2.66 0.33 -8.10
C THR A 106 1.57 -0.19 -9.01
N ALA A 107 1.74 -0.04 -10.31
CA ALA A 107 0.73 -0.42 -11.28
C ALA A 107 1.36 -0.92 -12.58
N GLY A 108 0.63 -1.72 -13.34
CA GLY A 108 1.06 -2.11 -14.68
C GLY A 108 0.98 -0.96 -15.68
N SER A 109 0.19 0.06 -15.39
CA SER A 109 0.04 1.27 -16.20
C SER A 109 0.11 2.50 -15.32
N ASP A 110 0.08 3.69 -15.91
CA ASP A 110 0.26 4.95 -15.17
C ASP A 110 -0.99 5.43 -14.44
N ASP A 111 -2.13 4.75 -14.61
CA ASP A 111 -3.40 5.23 -14.05
C ASP A 111 -3.59 4.78 -12.61
N CYS A 112 -3.18 5.62 -11.68
CA CYS A 112 -3.33 5.40 -10.24
C CYS A 112 -4.33 6.37 -9.59
N ALA A 113 -4.99 7.21 -10.37
CA ALA A 113 -5.82 8.30 -9.82
C ALA A 113 -6.97 7.80 -8.96
N ARG A 114 -7.67 6.75 -9.38
CA ARG A 114 -8.80 6.19 -8.63
C ARG A 114 -8.33 5.55 -7.32
N GLY A 115 -7.20 4.85 -7.37
CA GLY A 115 -6.62 4.24 -6.19
C GLY A 115 -6.16 5.27 -5.17
N LEU A 116 -5.54 6.35 -5.64
CA LEU A 116 -5.13 7.46 -4.78
C LEU A 116 -6.32 8.08 -4.06
N LYS A 117 -7.37 8.40 -4.80
CA LYS A 117 -8.58 9.00 -4.24
C LYS A 117 -9.21 8.07 -3.20
N GLN A 118 -9.27 6.79 -3.48
CA GLN A 118 -9.79 5.79 -2.58
C GLN A 118 -8.97 5.72 -1.27
N MET A 119 -7.65 5.68 -1.38
CA MET A 119 -6.79 5.66 -0.20
C MET A 119 -6.98 6.91 0.66
N GLU A 120 -7.15 8.06 0.03
CA GLU A 120 -7.41 9.32 0.72
C GLU A 120 -8.75 9.26 1.48
N GLU A 121 -9.79 8.68 0.89
CA GLU A 121 -11.11 8.54 1.51
C GLU A 121 -11.09 7.63 2.75
N TYR A 122 -10.23 6.61 2.75
CA TYR A 122 -10.13 5.66 3.86
C TYR A 122 -9.11 6.05 4.93
N SER A 123 -8.43 7.16 4.77
CA SER A 123 -7.47 7.64 5.76
C SER A 123 -7.58 9.16 5.93
N ILE A 124 -6.50 9.86 5.63
CA ILE A 124 -6.44 11.32 5.65
C ILE A 124 -5.70 11.78 4.39
N LYS A 125 -5.70 13.08 4.15
CA LYS A 125 -4.99 13.62 2.99
C LYS A 125 -3.48 13.38 3.14
N PRO A 126 -2.83 12.78 2.14
CA PRO A 126 -1.40 12.48 2.24
C PRO A 126 -0.54 13.72 2.10
N LEU A 127 0.61 13.70 2.80
CA LEU A 127 1.63 14.75 2.65
C LEU A 127 2.30 14.63 1.28
N LYS A 128 2.41 13.40 0.75
CA LYS A 128 3.08 13.13 -0.52
C LYS A 128 2.57 11.83 -1.09
N THR A 129 2.61 11.70 -2.41
CA THR A 129 2.27 10.46 -3.11
C THR A 129 3.36 10.12 -4.12
N LEU A 130 3.58 8.82 -4.31
CA LEU A 130 4.52 8.30 -5.31
C LEU A 130 3.80 7.19 -6.06
N ALA A 131 3.64 7.33 -7.36
CA ALA A 131 3.02 6.32 -8.20
C ALA A 131 4.02 5.88 -9.26
N LEU A 132 4.35 4.60 -9.27
CA LEU A 132 5.34 4.04 -10.19
C LEU A 132 4.76 2.85 -10.93
N THR A 133 5.23 2.66 -12.17
CA THR A 133 4.88 1.45 -12.91
C THR A 133 5.75 0.30 -12.41
N THR A 134 5.26 -0.92 -12.62
CA THR A 134 6.03 -2.14 -12.32
C THR A 134 7.40 -2.11 -13.00
N LYS A 135 7.43 -1.64 -14.24
CA LYS A 135 8.67 -1.53 -15.02
C LYS A 135 9.66 -0.57 -14.37
N GLU A 136 9.19 0.59 -13.92
CA GLU A 136 10.06 1.57 -13.24
C GLU A 136 10.66 1.00 -11.96
N VAL A 137 9.86 0.27 -11.18
CA VAL A 137 10.36 -0.36 -9.95
C VAL A 137 11.39 -1.43 -10.26
N LYS A 138 11.14 -2.32 -11.23
CA LYS A 138 12.07 -3.38 -11.61
C LYS A 138 13.41 -2.85 -12.11
N LYS A 139 13.40 -1.72 -12.79
CA LYS A 139 14.61 -1.11 -13.38
C LYS A 139 15.27 -0.08 -12.47
N ASN A 140 14.75 0.13 -11.27
CA ASN A 140 15.22 1.17 -10.35
C ASN A 140 15.17 2.57 -10.98
N GLU A 141 14.20 2.82 -11.87
CA GLU A 141 14.04 4.10 -12.56
C GLU A 141 13.17 5.05 -11.73
N TYR A 142 13.60 5.34 -10.50
CA TYR A 142 12.87 6.25 -9.61
C TYR A 142 13.81 6.86 -8.58
N SER A 143 13.38 7.99 -8.03
CA SER A 143 14.09 8.67 -6.96
C SER A 143 13.20 8.77 -5.73
N LEU A 144 13.78 8.48 -4.57
CA LEU A 144 13.07 8.54 -3.27
C LEU A 144 13.45 9.84 -2.55
N ASP A 145 13.09 10.95 -3.12
CA ASP A 145 13.28 12.24 -2.47
C ASP A 145 12.27 12.40 -1.34
N SER A 146 12.76 12.78 -0.19
CA SER A 146 11.95 12.95 1.01
C SER A 146 10.95 14.09 0.93
#